data_d5343e168ff803907c315bddc4a31b93
#
_entry.id   d5343e168ff803907c315bddc4a31b93
#
_cell.length_a   1.000
_cell.length_b   1.000
_cell.length_c   1.000
_cell.angle_alpha   90.00
_cell.angle_beta   90.00
_cell.angle_gamma   90.00
#
_symmetry.space_group_name_H-M   'P 1'
#
loop_
_entity.id
_entity.type
_entity.pdbx_description
1 polymer ?
#
loop_
_entity_poly.entity_id
_entity_poly.type
_entity_poly.pdbx_seq_one_letter_code
_entity_poly.pdbx_strand_id
1 'polypeptide(L)'
;MIAIVVSVFMWLLAACLLVLRRGRAERNITYAALTIALATTLNIDVVYRTLDALAGGVNLVTLLADLTLMTGVFFLGRGVARASENQPLPIRFALSPVALLVALGLAITAFALIERGVTTTTFMLDLGTQSAAAAYSAIQFAYYGIVLAAMAVLGARQVQISAGLQALSPGVLVAGSVCGIFLSIVVIAMDLAHLSGNLALMTAIDLAYSPLYLMTFLFLCLGFASGPATRTVRAHSRERTARMLSVE
;
A
#
# COMPACT_ATOMS: atom_id res chain seq x y z
N MET A 1 -4.81 7.55 -17.26
CA MET A 1 -4.26 6.32 -17.86
C MET A 1 -3.53 5.44 -16.84
N ILE A 2 -2.62 5.96 -16.02
CA ILE A 2 -1.87 5.19 -14.99
C ILE A 2 -2.81 4.46 -14.03
N ALA A 3 -3.85 5.10 -13.51
CA ALA A 3 -4.82 4.50 -12.59
C ALA A 3 -5.50 3.24 -13.15
N ILE A 4 -5.85 3.25 -14.43
CA ILE A 4 -6.47 2.08 -15.09
C ILE A 4 -5.49 0.92 -15.17
N VAL A 5 -4.24 1.17 -15.59
CA VAL A 5 -3.21 0.13 -15.69
C VAL A 5 -2.93 -0.49 -14.32
N VAL A 6 -2.78 0.35 -13.29
CA VAL A 6 -2.57 -0.09 -11.91
C VAL A 6 -3.75 -0.91 -11.40
N SER A 7 -4.98 -0.46 -11.64
CA SER A 7 -6.20 -1.18 -11.23
C SER A 7 -6.29 -2.56 -11.89
N VAL A 8 -6.10 -2.65 -13.21
CA VAL A 8 -6.11 -3.93 -13.94
C VAL A 8 -5.04 -4.87 -13.39
N PHE A 9 -3.81 -4.37 -13.17
CA PHE A 9 -2.73 -5.17 -12.62
C PHE A 9 -3.07 -5.69 -11.21
N MET A 10 -3.67 -4.86 -10.36
CA MET A 10 -4.09 -5.26 -9.01
C MET A 10 -5.19 -6.31 -9.02
N TRP A 11 -6.17 -6.22 -9.93
CA TRP A 11 -7.19 -7.24 -10.08
C TRP A 11 -6.61 -8.57 -10.57
N LEU A 12 -5.66 -8.55 -11.51
CA LEU A 12 -4.95 -9.75 -11.96
C LEU A 12 -4.14 -10.38 -10.81
N LEU A 13 -3.43 -9.56 -10.02
CA LEU A 13 -2.71 -10.03 -8.84
C LEU A 13 -3.66 -10.63 -7.81
N ALA A 14 -4.78 -9.97 -7.51
CA ALA A 14 -5.79 -10.47 -6.57
C ALA A 14 -6.38 -11.81 -7.04
N ALA A 15 -6.72 -11.94 -8.33
CA ALA A 15 -7.22 -13.18 -8.91
C ALA A 15 -6.18 -14.31 -8.80
N CYS A 16 -4.92 -14.04 -9.15
CA CYS A 16 -3.82 -14.99 -9.02
C CYS A 16 -3.64 -15.47 -7.56
N LEU A 17 -3.65 -14.54 -6.61
CA LEU A 17 -3.52 -14.84 -5.19
C LEU A 17 -4.73 -15.62 -4.64
N LEU A 18 -5.94 -15.36 -5.13
CA LEU A 18 -7.14 -16.13 -4.76
C LEU A 18 -7.02 -17.60 -5.15
N VAL A 19 -6.48 -17.87 -6.34
CA VAL A 19 -6.30 -19.25 -6.84
C VAL A 19 -5.14 -19.96 -6.11
N LEU A 20 -4.04 -19.24 -5.82
CA LEU A 20 -2.81 -19.82 -5.29
C LEU A 20 -2.74 -19.85 -3.75
N ARG A 21 -3.69 -19.24 -3.04
CA ARG A 21 -3.63 -19.12 -1.57
C ARG A 21 -3.75 -20.47 -0.86
N ARG A 22 -2.86 -20.73 0.09
CA ARG A 22 -2.86 -21.96 0.92
C ARG A 22 -2.77 -21.70 2.42
N GLY A 23 -2.45 -20.49 2.88
CA GLY A 23 -2.16 -20.19 4.28
C GLY A 23 -2.82 -18.90 4.85
N ARG A 24 -2.67 -18.70 6.19
CA ARG A 24 -3.24 -17.52 6.88
C ARG A 24 -2.53 -16.21 6.51
N ALA A 25 -1.22 -16.25 6.26
CA ALA A 25 -0.46 -15.08 5.78
C ALA A 25 -0.91 -14.68 4.38
N GLU A 26 -1.07 -15.67 3.50
CA GLU A 26 -1.52 -15.49 2.12
C GLU A 26 -2.95 -14.93 2.04
N ARG A 27 -3.82 -15.25 3.01
CA ARG A 27 -5.15 -14.64 3.11
C ARG A 27 -5.09 -13.12 3.34
N ASN A 28 -4.20 -12.64 4.21
CA ASN A 28 -4.05 -11.20 4.43
C ASN A 28 -3.52 -10.50 3.17
N ILE A 29 -2.56 -11.10 2.47
CA ILE A 29 -2.03 -10.56 1.20
C ILE A 29 -3.13 -10.53 0.13
N THR A 30 -3.98 -11.56 0.07
CA THR A 30 -5.14 -11.57 -0.83
C THR A 30 -6.14 -10.47 -0.49
N TYR A 31 -6.46 -10.26 0.80
CA TYR A 31 -7.33 -9.16 1.22
C TYR A 31 -6.70 -7.79 0.92
N ALA A 32 -5.40 -7.64 1.11
CA ALA A 32 -4.68 -6.43 0.70
C ALA A 32 -4.83 -6.18 -0.80
N ALA A 33 -4.57 -7.18 -1.63
CA ALA A 33 -4.68 -7.05 -3.09
C ALA A 33 -6.11 -6.68 -3.53
N LEU A 34 -7.13 -7.31 -2.94
CA LEU A 34 -8.53 -7.00 -3.24
C LEU A 34 -8.92 -5.58 -2.82
N THR A 35 -8.56 -5.15 -1.61
CA THR A 35 -8.88 -3.80 -1.12
C THR A 35 -8.12 -2.72 -1.87
N ILE A 36 -6.84 -2.96 -2.21
CA ILE A 36 -6.06 -2.02 -3.03
C ILE A 36 -6.62 -1.96 -4.47
N ALA A 37 -7.00 -3.11 -5.06
CA ALA A 37 -7.65 -3.14 -6.37
C ALA A 37 -8.96 -2.35 -6.37
N LEU A 38 -9.77 -2.49 -5.32
CA LEU A 38 -10.99 -1.71 -5.16
C LEU A 38 -10.69 -0.21 -5.02
N ALA A 39 -9.74 0.17 -4.16
CA ALA A 39 -9.35 1.57 -3.96
C ALA A 39 -8.85 2.21 -5.27
N THR A 40 -7.98 1.51 -6.02
CA THR A 40 -7.48 2.01 -7.31
C THR A 40 -8.57 2.09 -8.38
N THR A 41 -9.56 1.20 -8.33
CA THR A 41 -10.75 1.27 -9.22
C THR A 41 -11.60 2.49 -8.92
N LEU A 42 -11.83 2.80 -7.64
CA LEU A 42 -12.55 3.99 -7.20
C LEU A 42 -11.86 5.30 -7.64
N ASN A 43 -10.55 5.29 -7.84
CA ASN A 43 -9.75 6.42 -8.33
C ASN A 43 -9.66 6.52 -9.86
N ILE A 44 -10.40 5.69 -10.62
CA ILE A 44 -10.54 5.86 -12.07
C ILE A 44 -11.54 6.98 -12.33
N ASP A 45 -11.17 8.03 -13.06
CA ASP A 45 -11.95 9.26 -13.22
C ASP A 45 -13.43 9.03 -13.57
N VAL A 46 -13.71 8.10 -14.48
CA VAL A 46 -15.10 7.78 -14.90
C VAL A 46 -15.87 7.14 -13.75
N VAL A 47 -15.25 6.18 -13.05
CA VAL A 47 -15.85 5.48 -11.90
C VAL A 47 -16.06 6.44 -10.76
N TYR A 48 -15.02 7.24 -10.45
CA TYR A 48 -15.04 8.26 -9.41
C TYR A 48 -16.21 9.24 -9.60
N ARG A 49 -16.26 9.91 -10.76
CA ARG A 49 -17.31 10.92 -11.07
C ARG A 49 -18.72 10.33 -11.02
N THR A 50 -18.90 9.12 -11.56
CA THR A 50 -20.20 8.45 -11.58
C THR A 50 -20.67 8.12 -10.18
N LEU A 51 -19.82 7.51 -9.36
CA LEU A 51 -20.16 7.13 -8.00
C LEU A 51 -20.31 8.35 -7.07
N ASP A 52 -19.47 9.36 -7.23
CA ASP A 52 -19.55 10.57 -6.42
C ASP A 52 -20.81 11.38 -6.73
N ALA A 53 -21.22 11.45 -7.99
CA ALA A 53 -22.49 12.05 -8.36
C ALA A 53 -23.71 11.35 -7.71
N LEU A 54 -23.67 10.00 -7.62
CA LEU A 54 -24.69 9.22 -6.90
C LEU A 54 -24.63 9.42 -5.38
N ALA A 55 -23.45 9.74 -4.84
CA ALA A 55 -23.23 10.02 -3.42
C ALA A 55 -23.47 11.48 -3.03
N GLY A 56 -24.02 12.30 -3.94
CA GLY A 56 -24.35 13.70 -3.69
C GLY A 56 -23.31 14.70 -4.20
N GLY A 57 -22.26 14.27 -4.91
CA GLY A 57 -21.30 15.16 -5.57
C GLY A 57 -20.41 15.97 -4.61
N VAL A 58 -20.05 15.39 -3.48
CA VAL A 58 -19.30 16.07 -2.40
C VAL A 58 -17.99 15.36 -2.05
N ASN A 59 -17.39 14.70 -3.03
CA ASN A 59 -16.10 13.98 -2.92
C ASN A 59 -16.07 12.84 -1.89
N LEU A 60 -17.23 12.21 -1.61
CA LEU A 60 -17.30 11.06 -0.69
C LEU A 60 -16.55 9.83 -1.20
N VAL A 61 -16.43 9.70 -2.52
CA VAL A 61 -15.70 8.59 -3.13
C VAL A 61 -14.21 8.67 -2.85
N THR A 62 -13.64 9.88 -2.71
CA THR A 62 -12.25 10.07 -2.21
C THR A 62 -12.08 9.42 -0.85
N LEU A 63 -12.95 9.77 0.11
CA LEU A 63 -12.90 9.17 1.45
C LEU A 63 -12.99 7.64 1.40
N LEU A 64 -13.95 7.10 0.63
CA LEU A 64 -14.15 5.66 0.50
C LEU A 64 -12.92 4.97 -0.10
N ALA A 65 -12.31 5.54 -1.14
CA ALA A 65 -11.12 5.02 -1.79
C ALA A 65 -9.93 5.00 -0.81
N ASP A 66 -9.73 6.08 -0.07
CA ASP A 66 -8.63 6.24 0.86
C ASP A 66 -8.75 5.32 2.09
N LEU A 67 -9.95 5.23 2.69
CA LEU A 67 -10.19 4.28 3.80
C LEU A 67 -9.99 2.82 3.34
N THR A 68 -10.39 2.52 2.10
CA THR A 68 -10.18 1.20 1.50
C THR A 68 -8.69 0.93 1.27
N LEU A 69 -7.93 1.94 0.82
CA LEU A 69 -6.48 1.84 0.64
C LEU A 69 -5.76 1.67 1.98
N MET A 70 -6.12 2.45 3.02
CA MET A 70 -5.57 2.30 4.37
C MET A 70 -5.78 0.89 4.91
N THR A 71 -6.98 0.33 4.69
CA THR A 71 -7.32 -1.05 5.06
C THR A 71 -6.47 -2.05 4.27
N GLY A 72 -6.22 -1.80 2.99
CA GLY A 72 -5.35 -2.61 2.15
C GLY A 72 -3.91 -2.64 2.65
N VAL A 73 -3.34 -1.49 2.94
CA VAL A 73 -1.98 -1.36 3.49
C VAL A 73 -1.87 -2.04 4.86
N PHE A 74 -2.91 -1.96 5.71
CA PHE A 74 -2.97 -2.73 6.96
C PHE A 74 -2.87 -4.23 6.72
N PHE A 75 -3.69 -4.79 5.81
CA PHE A 75 -3.63 -6.22 5.51
C PHE A 75 -2.28 -6.63 4.92
N LEU A 76 -1.65 -5.75 4.14
CA LEU A 76 -0.31 -5.96 3.60
C LEU A 76 0.71 -6.12 4.74
N GLY A 77 0.75 -5.17 5.67
CA GLY A 77 1.62 -5.22 6.84
C GLY A 77 1.34 -6.44 7.74
N ARG A 78 0.07 -6.79 7.93
CA ARG A 78 -0.34 -8.00 8.66
C ARG A 78 0.12 -9.28 7.97
N GLY A 79 0.14 -9.31 6.63
CA GLY A 79 0.65 -10.43 5.85
C GLY A 79 2.13 -10.66 6.12
N VAL A 80 2.94 -9.60 6.08
CA VAL A 80 4.37 -9.64 6.38
C VAL A 80 4.62 -10.03 7.85
N ALA A 81 3.87 -9.41 8.77
CA ALA A 81 4.00 -9.71 10.20
C ALA A 81 3.73 -11.17 10.53
N ARG A 82 2.71 -11.79 9.92
CA ARG A 82 2.40 -13.22 10.14
C ARG A 82 3.41 -14.19 9.54
N ALA A 83 4.21 -13.73 8.61
CA ALA A 83 5.32 -14.51 8.07
C ALA A 83 6.58 -14.45 8.95
N SER A 84 6.62 -13.54 9.94
CA SER A 84 7.74 -13.33 10.86
C SER A 84 7.43 -13.94 12.23
N GLU A 85 8.37 -14.74 12.78
CA GLU A 85 8.20 -15.44 14.06
C GLU A 85 8.28 -14.49 15.27
N ASN A 86 9.13 -13.47 15.23
CA ASN A 86 9.38 -12.53 16.32
C ASN A 86 9.06 -11.09 15.94
N GLN A 87 8.00 -10.55 16.52
CA GLN A 87 7.57 -9.16 16.30
C GLN A 87 7.85 -8.31 17.54
N PRO A 88 8.69 -7.25 17.45
CA PRO A 88 8.84 -6.28 18.51
C PRO A 88 7.51 -5.60 18.86
N LEU A 89 7.34 -5.21 20.13
CA LEU A 89 6.13 -4.55 20.61
C LEU A 89 5.69 -3.33 19.77
N PRO A 90 6.59 -2.40 19.35
CA PRO A 90 6.20 -1.27 18.52
C PRO A 90 5.59 -1.69 17.18
N ILE A 91 6.18 -2.70 16.52
CA ILE A 91 5.68 -3.23 15.25
C ILE A 91 4.31 -3.88 15.44
N ARG A 92 4.15 -4.65 16.52
CA ARG A 92 2.89 -5.30 16.86
C ARG A 92 1.77 -4.27 17.12
N PHE A 93 2.11 -3.14 17.76
CA PHE A 93 1.15 -2.03 17.95
C PHE A 93 0.84 -1.33 16.62
N ALA A 94 1.85 -0.95 15.84
CA ALA A 94 1.68 -0.29 14.53
C ALA A 94 0.79 -1.10 13.56
N LEU A 95 0.91 -2.44 13.59
CA LEU A 95 0.13 -3.35 12.77
C LEU A 95 -1.12 -3.90 13.52
N SER A 96 -1.57 -3.26 14.59
CA SER A 96 -2.79 -3.65 15.32
C SER A 96 -4.06 -3.13 14.65
N PRO A 97 -5.20 -3.81 14.79
CA PRO A 97 -6.48 -3.25 14.34
C PRO A 97 -6.83 -1.94 15.03
N VAL A 98 -6.36 -1.73 16.26
CA VAL A 98 -6.59 -0.48 17.01
C VAL A 98 -5.88 0.70 16.32
N ALA A 99 -4.63 0.54 15.89
CA ALA A 99 -3.90 1.58 15.16
C ALA A 99 -4.62 1.94 13.84
N LEU A 100 -5.12 0.93 13.10
CA LEU A 100 -5.94 1.18 11.92
C LEU A 100 -7.21 1.96 12.26
N LEU A 101 -7.99 1.51 13.25
CA LEU A 101 -9.25 2.16 13.62
C LEU A 101 -9.04 3.61 14.07
N VAL A 102 -7.97 3.88 14.82
CA VAL A 102 -7.61 5.26 15.20
C VAL A 102 -7.27 6.09 13.96
N ALA A 103 -6.44 5.57 13.05
CA ALA A 103 -6.07 6.28 11.83
C ALA A 103 -7.29 6.54 10.93
N LEU A 104 -8.19 5.56 10.75
CA LEU A 104 -9.45 5.72 10.02
C LEU A 104 -10.35 6.78 10.66
N GLY A 105 -10.52 6.73 11.99
CA GLY A 105 -11.32 7.70 12.73
C GLY A 105 -10.78 9.13 12.59
N LEU A 106 -9.47 9.31 12.70
CA LEU A 106 -8.83 10.61 12.50
C LEU A 106 -8.98 11.11 11.06
N ALA A 107 -8.81 10.23 10.07
CA ALA A 107 -9.01 10.59 8.66
C ALA A 107 -10.47 11.00 8.38
N ILE A 108 -11.45 10.23 8.88
CA ILE A 108 -12.87 10.57 8.74
C ILE A 108 -13.16 11.92 9.39
N THR A 109 -12.63 12.17 10.58
CA THR A 109 -12.83 13.44 11.30
C THR A 109 -12.22 14.61 10.52
N ALA A 110 -10.97 14.47 10.04
CA ALA A 110 -10.32 15.50 9.23
C ALA A 110 -11.11 15.76 7.94
N PHE A 111 -11.55 14.70 7.23
CA PHE A 111 -12.36 14.82 6.03
C PHE A 111 -13.69 15.53 6.26
N ALA A 112 -14.35 15.30 7.41
CA ALA A 112 -15.60 15.95 7.76
C ALA A 112 -15.45 17.45 7.99
N LEU A 113 -14.24 17.91 8.34
CA LEU A 113 -13.91 19.33 8.55
C LEU A 113 -13.52 20.07 7.25
N ILE A 114 -13.35 19.34 6.13
CA ILE A 114 -13.04 19.97 4.84
C ILE A 114 -14.28 20.64 4.28
N GLU A 115 -14.15 21.88 3.86
CA GLU A 115 -15.16 22.56 3.03
C GLU A 115 -15.12 21.97 1.62
N ARG A 116 -15.93 20.92 1.42
CA ARG A 116 -15.97 20.14 0.19
C ARG A 116 -16.84 20.87 -0.84
N GLY A 117 -16.23 21.31 -1.90
CA GLY A 117 -16.95 21.87 -3.06
C GLY A 117 -17.61 20.76 -3.91
N VAL A 118 -17.79 21.05 -5.18
CA VAL A 118 -18.26 20.08 -6.19
C VAL A 118 -17.23 18.96 -6.39
N THR A 119 -17.68 17.84 -6.95
CA THR A 119 -16.84 16.69 -7.32
C THR A 119 -15.60 17.10 -8.09
N THR A 120 -14.41 16.74 -7.59
CA THR A 120 -13.14 16.96 -8.28
C THR A 120 -12.27 15.70 -8.26
N THR A 121 -11.57 15.43 -9.36
CA THR A 121 -10.59 14.34 -9.47
C THR A 121 -9.19 14.77 -9.02
N THR A 122 -9.01 16.04 -8.70
CA THR A 122 -7.76 16.67 -8.24
C THR A 122 -7.88 17.18 -6.80
N PHE A 123 -8.49 16.37 -5.93
CA PHE A 123 -8.93 16.73 -4.58
C PHE A 123 -7.88 17.51 -3.78
N MET A 124 -6.64 17.03 -3.71
CA MET A 124 -5.58 17.71 -2.95
C MET A 124 -5.05 18.98 -3.64
N LEU A 125 -5.10 19.05 -4.96
CA LEU A 125 -4.73 20.28 -5.69
C LEU A 125 -5.77 21.40 -5.47
N ASP A 126 -7.04 21.05 -5.42
CA ASP A 126 -8.13 22.02 -5.30
C ASP A 126 -8.40 22.44 -3.85
N LEU A 127 -8.25 21.54 -2.90
CA LEU A 127 -8.61 21.73 -1.51
C LEU A 127 -7.42 21.76 -0.54
N GLY A 128 -6.20 21.47 -0.99
CA GLY A 128 -5.00 21.32 -0.15
C GLY A 128 -4.53 22.60 0.54
N THR A 129 -5.09 23.76 0.19
CA THR A 129 -4.88 25.02 0.93
C THR A 129 -5.62 25.05 2.26
N GLN A 130 -6.60 24.16 2.47
CA GLN A 130 -7.29 24.01 3.74
C GLN A 130 -6.47 23.15 4.72
N SER A 131 -6.33 23.62 5.95
CA SER A 131 -5.63 22.88 7.00
C SER A 131 -6.24 21.49 7.28
N ALA A 132 -7.56 21.37 7.15
CA ALA A 132 -8.26 20.10 7.30
C ALA A 132 -7.90 19.09 6.19
N ALA A 133 -7.75 19.55 4.93
CA ALA A 133 -7.34 18.69 3.81
C ALA A 133 -5.89 18.26 3.94
N ALA A 134 -4.98 19.15 4.32
CA ALA A 134 -3.60 18.83 4.61
C ALA A 134 -3.48 17.83 5.78
N ALA A 135 -4.26 18.01 6.85
CA ALA A 135 -4.31 17.07 7.97
C ALA A 135 -4.86 15.70 7.54
N TYR A 136 -5.90 15.67 6.71
CA TYR A 136 -6.47 14.44 6.15
C TYR A 136 -5.42 13.62 5.39
N SER A 137 -4.70 14.23 4.48
CA SER A 137 -3.63 13.59 3.72
C SER A 137 -2.46 13.18 4.63
N ALA A 138 -2.01 14.07 5.52
CA ALA A 138 -0.92 13.77 6.44
C ALA A 138 -1.20 12.59 7.36
N ILE A 139 -2.44 12.41 7.85
CA ILE A 139 -2.86 11.26 8.67
C ILE A 139 -2.71 9.98 7.87
N GLN A 140 -3.16 9.95 6.63
CA GLN A 140 -3.09 8.78 5.77
C GLN A 140 -1.63 8.39 5.47
N PHE A 141 -0.83 9.37 5.00
CA PHE A 141 0.56 9.10 4.62
C PHE A 141 1.44 8.83 5.83
N ALA A 142 1.18 9.41 7.01
CA ALA A 142 1.83 9.01 8.25
C ALA A 142 1.50 7.55 8.60
N TYR A 143 0.25 7.14 8.47
CA TYR A 143 -0.14 5.76 8.70
C TYR A 143 0.53 4.80 7.71
N TYR A 144 0.55 5.13 6.40
CA TYR A 144 1.28 4.34 5.39
C TYR A 144 2.76 4.24 5.72
N GLY A 145 3.40 5.34 6.05
CA GLY A 145 4.82 5.38 6.44
C GLY A 145 5.13 4.48 7.64
N ILE A 146 4.28 4.50 8.67
CA ILE A 146 4.41 3.63 9.87
C ILE A 146 4.29 2.15 9.51
N VAL A 147 3.29 1.77 8.72
CA VAL A 147 3.09 0.37 8.29
C VAL A 147 4.25 -0.09 7.41
N LEU A 148 4.69 0.74 6.46
CA LEU A 148 5.81 0.42 5.57
C LEU A 148 7.13 0.34 6.32
N ALA A 149 7.35 1.20 7.34
CA ALA A 149 8.52 1.10 8.22
C ALA A 149 8.52 -0.23 9.00
N ALA A 150 7.38 -0.64 9.53
CA ALA A 150 7.23 -1.94 10.17
C ALA A 150 7.55 -3.09 9.20
N MET A 151 7.06 -3.02 7.95
CA MET A 151 7.35 -4.01 6.91
C MET A 151 8.82 -4.02 6.52
N ALA A 152 9.47 -2.85 6.40
CA ALA A 152 10.89 -2.74 6.08
C ALA A 152 11.75 -3.42 7.16
N VAL A 153 11.46 -3.18 8.44
CA VAL A 153 12.18 -3.81 9.56
C VAL A 153 12.00 -5.32 9.57
N LEU A 154 10.78 -5.82 9.39
CA LEU A 154 10.50 -7.26 9.34
C LEU A 154 11.14 -7.92 8.12
N GLY A 155 11.05 -7.27 6.95
CA GLY A 155 11.69 -7.73 5.72
C GLY A 155 13.21 -7.77 5.82
N ALA A 156 13.84 -6.73 6.38
CA ALA A 156 15.29 -6.69 6.59
C ALA A 156 15.79 -7.85 7.49
N ARG A 157 15.07 -8.13 8.56
CA ARG A 157 15.37 -9.31 9.42
C ARG A 157 15.26 -10.61 8.63
N GLN A 158 14.23 -10.72 7.78
CA GLN A 158 14.04 -11.91 6.95
C GLN A 158 15.17 -12.06 5.93
N VAL A 159 15.67 -10.96 5.34
CA VAL A 159 16.84 -10.97 4.44
C VAL A 159 18.08 -11.51 5.17
N GLN A 160 18.33 -11.05 6.41
CA GLN A 160 19.51 -11.44 7.20
C GLN A 160 19.58 -12.95 7.50
N ILE A 161 18.42 -13.61 7.69
CA ILE A 161 18.34 -15.05 7.98
C ILE A 161 18.12 -15.90 6.73
N SER A 162 17.97 -15.29 5.56
CA SER A 162 17.75 -15.97 4.28
C SER A 162 19.05 -16.04 3.47
N ALA A 163 19.24 -17.13 2.73
CA ALA A 163 20.42 -17.31 1.85
C ALA A 163 20.01 -17.43 0.37
N GLY A 164 20.82 -16.87 -0.50
CA GLY A 164 20.67 -16.98 -1.95
C GLY A 164 19.32 -16.43 -2.45
N LEU A 165 18.65 -17.13 -3.35
CA LEU A 165 17.39 -16.71 -3.96
C LEU A 165 16.23 -16.49 -2.96
N GLN A 166 16.36 -16.99 -1.74
CA GLN A 166 15.33 -16.80 -0.71
C GLN A 166 15.33 -15.38 -0.12
N ALA A 167 16.47 -14.69 -0.18
CA ALA A 167 16.58 -13.31 0.27
C ALA A 167 15.97 -12.32 -0.75
N LEU A 168 15.70 -12.76 -1.98
CA LEU A 168 15.25 -11.89 -3.08
C LEU A 168 13.86 -11.32 -2.81
N SER A 169 12.89 -12.17 -2.44
CA SER A 169 11.52 -11.73 -2.14
C SER A 169 11.47 -10.73 -0.98
N PRO A 170 12.03 -11.02 0.23
CA PRO A 170 12.05 -10.03 1.29
C PRO A 170 12.92 -8.80 0.97
N GLY A 171 13.98 -8.94 0.18
CA GLY A 171 14.80 -7.81 -0.26
C GLY A 171 14.03 -6.83 -1.13
N VAL A 172 13.25 -7.33 -2.09
CA VAL A 172 12.38 -6.52 -2.95
C VAL A 172 11.27 -5.85 -2.11
N LEU A 173 10.70 -6.56 -1.13
CA LEU A 173 9.73 -5.97 -0.18
C LEU A 173 10.33 -4.82 0.63
N VAL A 174 11.57 -4.97 1.11
CA VAL A 174 12.29 -3.89 1.82
C VAL A 174 12.47 -2.70 0.90
N ALA A 175 12.93 -2.89 -0.33
CA ALA A 175 13.11 -1.81 -1.31
C ALA A 175 11.78 -1.07 -1.55
N GLY A 176 10.68 -1.79 -1.78
CA GLY A 176 9.36 -1.20 -1.96
C GLY A 176 8.88 -0.44 -0.73
N SER A 177 9.11 -0.99 0.46
CA SER A 177 8.74 -0.33 1.72
C SER A 177 9.55 0.95 1.94
N VAL A 178 10.84 0.96 1.64
CA VAL A 178 11.69 2.16 1.73
C VAL A 178 11.22 3.24 0.73
N CYS A 179 10.97 2.87 -0.54
CA CYS A 179 10.39 3.80 -1.51
C CYS A 179 9.07 4.39 -1.03
N GLY A 180 8.20 3.58 -0.42
CA GLY A 180 6.92 4.04 0.09
C GLY A 180 7.03 4.94 1.33
N ILE A 181 8.05 4.75 2.18
CA ILE A 181 8.36 5.69 3.27
C ILE A 181 8.77 7.04 2.69
N PHE A 182 9.67 7.06 1.70
CA PHE A 182 10.06 8.30 1.02
C PHE A 182 8.86 8.95 0.32
N LEU A 183 8.00 8.17 -0.33
CA LEU A 183 6.75 8.68 -0.91
C LEU A 183 5.88 9.36 0.15
N SER A 184 5.72 8.75 1.32
CA SER A 184 4.93 9.32 2.42
C SER A 184 5.51 10.66 2.89
N ILE A 185 6.84 10.77 3.00
CA ILE A 185 7.53 12.01 3.37
C ILE A 185 7.32 13.07 2.27
N VAL A 186 7.46 12.70 1.01
CA VAL A 186 7.27 13.59 -0.15
C VAL A 186 5.87 14.16 -0.16
N VAL A 187 4.83 13.34 0.03
CA VAL A 187 3.44 13.82 0.02
C VAL A 187 3.18 14.77 1.19
N ILE A 188 3.60 14.42 2.40
CA ILE A 188 3.44 15.30 3.56
C ILE A 188 4.17 16.63 3.34
N ALA A 189 5.36 16.62 2.74
CA ALA A 189 6.09 17.83 2.40
C ALA A 189 5.39 18.67 1.32
N MET A 190 4.77 18.04 0.32
CA MET A 190 3.94 18.71 -0.69
C MET A 190 2.72 19.37 -0.05
N ASP A 191 2.01 18.68 0.84
CA ASP A 191 0.84 19.22 1.54
C ASP A 191 1.22 20.44 2.40
N LEU A 192 2.34 20.39 3.09
CA LEU A 192 2.85 21.51 3.87
C LEU A 192 3.28 22.69 2.98
N ALA A 193 3.91 22.43 1.84
CA ALA A 193 4.27 23.47 0.88
C ALA A 193 3.01 24.11 0.27
N HIS A 194 1.98 23.33 -0.05
CA HIS A 194 0.70 23.81 -0.57
C HIS A 194 -0.03 24.65 0.49
N LEU A 195 -0.12 24.17 1.73
CA LEU A 195 -0.74 24.89 2.84
C LEU A 195 -0.04 26.22 3.15
N SER A 196 1.29 26.31 2.97
CA SER A 196 2.05 27.55 3.14
C SER A 196 1.97 28.49 1.92
N GLY A 197 1.26 28.12 0.85
CA GLY A 197 1.17 28.88 -0.38
C GLY A 197 2.43 28.84 -1.25
N ASN A 198 3.42 27.99 -0.93
CA ASN A 198 4.66 27.86 -1.69
C ASN A 198 4.51 26.87 -2.84
N LEU A 199 3.77 27.28 -3.89
CA LEU A 199 3.51 26.43 -5.05
C LEU A 199 4.77 26.03 -5.82
N ALA A 200 5.81 26.88 -5.80
CA ALA A 200 7.08 26.57 -6.46
C ALA A 200 7.78 25.38 -5.78
N LEU A 201 7.78 25.34 -4.45
CA LEU A 201 8.31 24.22 -3.68
C LEU A 201 7.46 22.96 -3.88
N MET A 202 6.12 23.10 -3.86
CA MET A 202 5.20 21.98 -4.11
C MET A 202 5.47 21.32 -5.46
N THR A 203 5.56 22.11 -6.55
CA THR A 203 5.83 21.58 -7.90
C THR A 203 7.21 20.96 -8.03
N ALA A 204 8.22 21.51 -7.34
CA ALA A 204 9.56 20.91 -7.32
C ALA A 204 9.57 19.53 -6.64
N ILE A 205 8.82 19.37 -5.53
CA ILE A 205 8.71 18.11 -4.80
C ILE A 205 7.85 17.10 -5.60
N ASP A 206 6.82 17.53 -6.31
CA ASP A 206 5.94 16.68 -7.13
C ASP A 206 6.70 15.86 -8.20
N LEU A 207 7.84 16.37 -8.68
CA LEU A 207 8.69 15.62 -9.60
C LEU A 207 9.14 14.26 -9.04
N ALA A 208 9.27 14.14 -7.71
CA ALA A 208 9.64 12.90 -7.04
C ALA A 208 8.45 11.96 -6.79
N TYR A 209 7.22 12.48 -6.79
CA TYR A 209 6.01 11.73 -6.46
C TYR A 209 5.78 10.55 -7.41
N SER A 210 5.68 10.81 -8.71
CA SER A 210 5.35 9.78 -9.71
C SER A 210 6.36 8.62 -9.76
N PRO A 211 7.68 8.85 -9.80
CA PRO A 211 8.65 7.75 -9.79
C PRO A 211 8.63 6.97 -8.47
N LEU A 212 8.51 7.63 -7.31
CA LEU A 212 8.43 6.95 -6.02
C LEU A 212 7.14 6.12 -5.90
N TYR A 213 6.02 6.64 -6.37
CA TYR A 213 4.75 5.91 -6.40
C TYR A 213 4.87 4.63 -7.23
N LEU A 214 5.37 4.73 -8.46
CA LEU A 214 5.55 3.58 -9.35
C LEU A 214 6.54 2.55 -8.77
N MET A 215 7.68 3.01 -8.25
CA MET A 215 8.67 2.12 -7.62
C MET A 215 8.12 1.40 -6.40
N THR A 216 7.42 2.13 -5.50
CA THR A 216 6.77 1.55 -4.33
C THR A 216 5.82 0.44 -4.76
N PHE A 217 4.93 0.76 -5.69
CA PHE A 217 3.92 -0.18 -6.16
C PHE A 217 4.56 -1.41 -6.82
N LEU A 218 5.51 -1.21 -7.73
CA LEU A 218 6.17 -2.28 -8.48
C LEU A 218 6.94 -3.23 -7.56
N PHE A 219 7.76 -2.69 -6.65
CA PHE A 219 8.54 -3.51 -5.72
C PHE A 219 7.66 -4.25 -4.73
N LEU A 220 6.62 -3.64 -4.19
CA LEU A 220 5.70 -4.34 -3.29
C LEU A 220 4.99 -5.49 -4.03
N CYS A 221 4.49 -5.25 -5.23
CA CYS A 221 3.84 -6.29 -6.03
C CYS A 221 4.79 -7.43 -6.39
N LEU A 222 6.01 -7.13 -6.86
CA LEU A 222 7.03 -8.13 -7.18
C LEU A 222 7.46 -8.93 -5.94
N GLY A 223 7.63 -8.24 -4.81
CA GLY A 223 7.99 -8.87 -3.54
C GLY A 223 6.93 -9.88 -3.08
N PHE A 224 5.64 -9.52 -3.18
CA PHE A 224 4.55 -10.43 -2.81
C PHE A 224 4.30 -11.55 -3.84
N ALA A 225 4.45 -11.27 -5.13
CA ALA A 225 4.32 -12.27 -6.19
C ALA A 225 5.44 -13.32 -6.16
N SER A 226 6.65 -12.93 -5.78
CA SER A 226 7.82 -13.83 -5.75
C SER A 226 7.81 -14.85 -4.60
N GLY A 227 7.10 -14.57 -3.51
CA GLY A 227 7.00 -15.47 -2.35
C GLY A 227 6.42 -16.85 -2.66
N PRO A 228 5.27 -16.99 -3.32
CA PRO A 228 4.72 -18.27 -3.77
C PRO A 228 5.61 -18.96 -4.82
N ALA A 229 6.19 -18.21 -5.76
CA ALA A 229 7.01 -18.75 -6.84
C ALA A 229 8.26 -19.46 -6.30
N THR A 230 8.95 -18.91 -5.31
CA THR A 230 10.14 -19.53 -4.69
C THR A 230 9.82 -20.83 -3.96
N ARG A 231 8.61 -20.96 -3.39
CA ARG A 231 8.16 -22.20 -2.73
C ARG A 231 7.91 -23.33 -3.74
N THR A 232 7.30 -23.01 -4.88
CA THR A 232 7.00 -23.99 -5.95
C THR A 232 8.28 -24.54 -6.56
N VAL A 233 9.27 -23.68 -6.82
CA VAL A 233 10.58 -24.09 -7.33
C VAL A 233 11.28 -25.05 -6.34
N ARG A 234 11.17 -24.78 -5.02
CA ARG A 234 11.74 -25.67 -3.98
C ARG A 234 11.08 -27.04 -3.94
N ALA A 235 9.77 -27.11 -4.04
CA ALA A 235 9.06 -28.37 -4.04
C ALA A 235 9.55 -29.24 -5.20
N HIS A 236 9.63 -28.69 -6.40
CA HIS A 236 10.15 -29.39 -7.59
C HIS A 236 11.62 -29.80 -7.48
N SER A 237 12.48 -28.96 -6.90
CA SER A 237 13.89 -29.28 -6.68
C SER A 237 14.07 -30.44 -5.70
N ARG A 238 13.31 -30.43 -4.58
CA ARG A 238 13.34 -31.54 -3.60
C ARG A 238 12.83 -32.86 -4.18
N GLU A 239 11.77 -32.82 -4.98
CA GLU A 239 11.26 -34.01 -5.67
C GLU A 239 12.27 -34.57 -6.68
N ARG A 240 12.98 -33.71 -7.42
CA ARG A 240 14.06 -34.16 -8.32
C ARG A 240 15.21 -34.78 -7.57
N THR A 241 15.66 -34.19 -6.47
CA THR A 241 16.74 -34.75 -5.65
C THR A 241 16.34 -36.09 -5.01
N ALA A 242 15.11 -36.19 -4.49
CA ALA A 242 14.60 -37.43 -3.93
C ALA A 242 14.50 -38.56 -4.96
N ARG A 243 14.09 -38.23 -6.21
CA ARG A 243 14.06 -39.21 -7.30
C ARG A 243 15.46 -39.69 -7.72
N MET A 244 16.46 -38.81 -7.71
CA MET A 244 17.84 -39.21 -8.01
C MET A 244 18.40 -40.13 -6.96
N LEU A 245 18.14 -39.87 -5.67
CA LEU A 245 18.59 -40.72 -4.55
C LEU A 245 17.87 -42.08 -4.43
N SER A 246 16.70 -42.24 -5.06
CA SER A 246 15.94 -43.48 -5.09
C SER A 246 16.29 -44.42 -6.25
N VAL A 247 17.21 -44.03 -7.12
CA VAL A 247 17.66 -44.78 -8.30
C VAL A 247 19.07 -45.37 -8.08
N GLU A 248 19.77 -44.97 -6.98
CA GLU A 248 20.98 -45.63 -6.47
C GLU A 248 20.62 -46.70 -5.43
#